data_5c5c74cce4ad26770a0a7c17c57f7f1f
#
_entry.id   5c5c74cce4ad26770a0a7c17c57f7f1f
#
_cell.length_a   1.000
_cell.length_b   1.000
_cell.length_c   1.000
_cell.angle_alpha   90.00
_cell.angle_beta   90.00
_cell.angle_gamma   90.00
#
_symmetry.space_group_name_H-M   'P 1'
#
loop_
_entity.id
_entity.type
_entity.pdbx_description
1 polymer ?
#
loop_
_entity_poly.entity_id
_entity_poly.type
_entity_poly.pdbx_seq_one_letter_code
_entity_poly.pdbx_strand_id
1 'polypeptide(L)'
;MRVIYNGTTRAQPPPPPTIHARAHNDPMAVIRKTDITTGMQAFDDWCAAARALEGTAPRTDIAPRLPRPTMALAVRYSLHMLELKAPGPGVEVRVAPWGAIKILDGPASDPHNLTPPDVIELDPDVWLRVAGGITTWAEEREAGHISAVGERDDLSALLPLG
;
A
#
# COMPACT_ATOMS: atom_id res chain seq x y z
N MET A 1 -67.56 35.87 -19.92
CA MET A 1 -67.05 35.12 -18.79
C MET A 1 -65.84 34.36 -19.28
N ARG A 2 -64.61 34.86 -18.93
CA ARG A 2 -63.34 34.31 -19.43
C ARG A 2 -62.71 33.48 -18.31
N VAL A 3 -62.55 32.18 -18.47
CA VAL A 3 -61.89 31.29 -17.54
C VAL A 3 -60.38 31.27 -17.88
N ILE A 4 -59.55 31.72 -16.95
CA ILE A 4 -58.11 31.72 -17.09
C ILE A 4 -57.61 30.43 -16.45
N TYR A 5 -57.02 29.53 -17.26
CA TYR A 5 -56.30 28.34 -16.79
C TYR A 5 -54.86 28.74 -16.40
N ASN A 6 -54.59 28.72 -15.11
CA ASN A 6 -53.23 28.81 -14.61
C ASN A 6 -52.53 27.45 -14.71
N GLY A 7 -51.72 27.29 -15.74
CA GLY A 7 -50.83 26.12 -15.88
C GLY A 7 -49.66 26.19 -14.89
N THR A 8 -49.75 25.42 -13.83
CA THR A 8 -48.60 25.22 -12.91
C THR A 8 -47.64 24.27 -13.56
N THR A 9 -46.56 24.81 -14.12
CA THR A 9 -45.44 23.99 -14.63
C THR A 9 -44.72 23.36 -13.45
N ARG A 10 -44.93 22.06 -13.28
CA ARG A 10 -44.22 21.25 -12.27
C ARG A 10 -42.76 21.13 -12.69
N ALA A 11 -41.86 21.79 -11.96
CA ALA A 11 -40.43 21.70 -12.17
C ALA A 11 -39.98 20.23 -12.01
N GLN A 12 -39.33 19.72 -13.03
CA GLN A 12 -38.73 18.37 -13.01
C GLN A 12 -37.54 18.37 -12.08
N PRO A 13 -37.41 17.40 -11.16
CA PRO A 13 -36.24 17.33 -10.27
C PRO A 13 -34.96 17.14 -11.11
N PRO A 14 -33.83 17.70 -10.68
CA PRO A 14 -32.58 17.52 -11.38
C PRO A 14 -32.18 16.04 -11.39
N PRO A 15 -31.55 15.57 -12.49
CA PRO A 15 -31.05 14.20 -12.56
C PRO A 15 -30.03 13.93 -11.43
N PRO A 16 -29.99 12.69 -10.91
CA PRO A 16 -29.02 12.34 -9.91
C PRO A 16 -27.60 12.55 -10.46
N PRO A 17 -26.64 12.91 -9.60
CA PRO A 17 -25.26 13.09 -10.05
C PRO A 17 -24.75 11.78 -10.65
N THR A 18 -24.36 11.83 -11.90
CA THR A 18 -23.71 10.72 -12.59
C THR A 18 -22.36 10.52 -11.92
N ILE A 19 -22.25 9.48 -11.11
CA ILE A 19 -20.96 9.02 -10.58
C ILE A 19 -20.19 8.50 -11.79
N HIS A 20 -19.43 9.36 -12.43
CA HIS A 20 -18.40 8.91 -13.34
C HIS A 20 -17.41 8.12 -12.50
N ALA A 21 -17.45 6.79 -12.62
CA ALA A 21 -16.35 5.94 -12.21
C ALA A 21 -15.13 6.41 -13.01
N ARG A 22 -14.38 7.36 -12.45
CA ARG A 22 -13.07 7.71 -12.96
C ARG A 22 -12.26 6.41 -12.89
N ALA A 23 -11.91 5.89 -14.05
CA ALA A 23 -10.81 4.96 -14.16
C ALA A 23 -9.57 5.72 -13.66
N HIS A 24 -9.29 5.59 -12.37
CA HIS A 24 -8.10 6.16 -11.77
C HIS A 24 -6.89 5.42 -12.32
N ASN A 25 -6.33 5.94 -13.40
CA ASN A 25 -4.88 5.96 -13.55
C ASN A 25 -4.41 7.01 -12.55
N ASP A 26 -4.35 6.63 -11.28
CA ASP A 26 -3.81 7.49 -10.25
C ASP A 26 -2.30 7.60 -10.53
N PRO A 27 -1.77 8.79 -10.91
CA PRO A 27 -0.34 8.96 -11.14
C PRO A 27 0.49 8.75 -9.87
N MET A 28 -0.18 8.59 -8.71
CA MET A 28 0.43 8.33 -7.41
C MET A 28 0.34 6.86 -6.98
N ALA A 29 -0.31 5.98 -7.76
CA ALA A 29 -0.38 4.56 -7.44
C ALA A 29 1.02 3.94 -7.39
N VAL A 30 1.32 3.20 -6.32
CA VAL A 30 2.64 2.56 -6.10
C VAL A 30 2.97 1.52 -7.18
N ILE A 31 1.94 0.93 -7.80
CA ILE A 31 2.06 0.00 -8.93
C ILE A 31 1.01 0.32 -10.00
N ARG A 32 1.37 0.20 -11.29
CA ARG A 32 0.41 0.36 -12.38
C ARG A 32 -0.53 -0.84 -12.46
N LYS A 33 -1.79 -0.62 -12.82
CA LYS A 33 -2.78 -1.69 -12.97
C LYS A 33 -2.33 -2.80 -13.92
N THR A 34 -1.62 -2.44 -14.98
CA THR A 34 -1.05 -3.38 -15.97
C THR A 34 0.03 -4.29 -15.38
N ASP A 35 0.65 -3.87 -14.29
CA ASP A 35 1.80 -4.55 -13.70
C ASP A 35 1.43 -5.40 -12.47
N ILE A 36 0.16 -5.38 -12.04
CA ILE A 36 -0.29 -6.09 -10.82
C ILE A 36 -0.03 -7.60 -10.91
N THR A 37 -0.41 -8.23 -12.02
CA THR A 37 -0.20 -9.68 -12.20
C THR A 37 1.28 -10.04 -12.22
N THR A 38 2.10 -9.25 -12.92
CA THR A 38 3.55 -9.46 -12.95
C THR A 38 4.19 -9.18 -11.60
N GLY A 39 3.67 -8.20 -10.86
CA GLY A 39 4.10 -7.89 -9.50
C GLY A 39 3.76 -9.00 -8.51
N MET A 40 2.58 -9.60 -8.62
CA MET A 40 2.19 -10.78 -7.84
C MET A 40 3.17 -11.93 -8.07
N GLN A 41 3.44 -12.27 -9.34
CA GLN A 41 4.39 -13.33 -9.68
C GLN A 41 5.80 -13.02 -9.14
N ALA A 42 6.25 -11.77 -9.26
CA ALA A 42 7.55 -11.35 -8.73
C ALA A 42 7.64 -11.49 -7.20
N PHE A 43 6.56 -11.20 -6.48
CA PHE A 43 6.49 -11.39 -5.03
C PHE A 43 6.50 -12.87 -4.65
N ASP A 44 5.74 -13.70 -5.35
CA ASP A 44 5.72 -15.16 -5.15
C ASP A 44 7.10 -15.79 -5.44
N ASP A 45 7.75 -15.37 -6.51
CA ASP A 45 9.10 -15.82 -6.88
C ASP A 45 10.12 -15.45 -5.80
N TRP A 46 10.03 -14.22 -5.26
CA TRP A 46 10.90 -13.79 -4.16
C TRP A 46 10.66 -14.63 -2.91
N CYS A 47 9.39 -14.85 -2.53
CA CYS A 47 9.03 -15.66 -1.37
C CYS A 47 9.51 -17.12 -1.52
N ALA A 48 9.37 -17.69 -2.71
CA ALA A 48 9.85 -19.04 -2.99
C ALA A 48 11.38 -19.15 -2.87
N ALA A 49 12.10 -18.18 -3.43
CA ALA A 49 13.55 -18.09 -3.33
C ALA A 49 14.02 -17.89 -1.87
N ALA A 50 13.30 -17.07 -1.10
CA ALA A 50 13.61 -16.86 0.32
C ALA A 50 13.42 -18.13 1.14
N ARG A 51 12.32 -18.86 0.96
CA ARG A 51 12.07 -20.14 1.63
C ARG A 51 13.11 -21.20 1.28
N ALA A 52 13.62 -21.21 0.06
CA ALA A 52 14.69 -22.11 -0.34
C ALA A 52 16.03 -21.84 0.39
N LEU A 53 16.21 -20.65 0.95
CA LEU A 53 17.38 -20.27 1.74
C LEU A 53 17.18 -20.50 3.25
N GLU A 54 16.00 -20.90 3.70
CA GLU A 54 15.75 -21.19 5.12
C GLU A 54 16.68 -22.32 5.60
N GLY A 55 17.27 -22.11 6.78
CA GLY A 55 18.26 -23.04 7.34
C GLY A 55 19.68 -22.87 6.82
N THR A 56 19.93 -22.04 5.80
CA THR A 56 21.27 -21.73 5.31
C THR A 56 21.92 -20.51 5.97
N ALA A 57 21.08 -19.62 6.52
CA ALA A 57 21.46 -18.39 7.20
C ALA A 57 20.42 -18.02 8.27
N PRO A 58 20.73 -17.08 9.19
CA PRO A 58 19.72 -16.47 10.05
C PRO A 58 18.55 -15.93 9.22
N ARG A 59 17.30 -16.06 9.71
CA ARG A 59 16.11 -15.67 8.97
C ARG A 59 16.14 -14.18 8.58
N THR A 60 16.67 -13.33 9.44
CA THR A 60 16.83 -11.89 9.23
C THR A 60 17.91 -11.52 8.19
N ASP A 61 18.74 -12.49 7.77
CA ASP A 61 19.79 -12.29 6.76
C ASP A 61 19.40 -12.87 5.39
N ILE A 62 18.22 -13.50 5.28
CA ILE A 62 17.72 -14.05 4.03
C ILE A 62 17.42 -12.91 3.05
N ALA A 63 18.16 -12.86 1.94
CA ALA A 63 18.06 -11.84 0.91
C ALA A 63 18.30 -12.45 -0.48
N PRO A 64 17.28 -13.06 -1.09
CA PRO A 64 17.39 -13.65 -2.43
C PRO A 64 17.77 -12.60 -3.47
N ARG A 65 18.71 -12.95 -4.33
CA ARG A 65 19.15 -12.07 -5.42
C ARG A 65 18.32 -12.29 -6.67
N LEU A 66 17.31 -11.46 -6.86
CA LEU A 66 16.52 -11.42 -8.10
C LEU A 66 16.93 -10.20 -8.95
N PRO A 67 16.62 -10.20 -10.26
CA PRO A 67 16.82 -9.04 -11.11
C PRO A 67 16.17 -7.79 -10.53
N ARG A 68 16.85 -6.65 -10.65
CA ARG A 68 16.36 -5.37 -10.10
C ARG A 68 14.92 -5.01 -10.49
N PRO A 69 14.46 -5.21 -11.73
CA PRO A 69 13.06 -4.97 -12.10
C PRO A 69 12.09 -5.89 -11.37
N THR A 70 12.45 -7.17 -11.15
CA THR A 70 11.65 -8.14 -10.40
C THR A 70 11.54 -7.73 -8.94
N MET A 71 12.64 -7.34 -8.30
CA MET A 71 12.64 -6.81 -6.93
C MET A 71 11.71 -5.59 -6.81
N ALA A 72 11.81 -4.65 -7.74
CA ALA A 72 10.97 -3.45 -7.74
C ALA A 72 9.47 -3.79 -7.85
N LEU A 73 9.12 -4.75 -8.71
CA LEU A 73 7.73 -5.20 -8.86
C LEU A 73 7.22 -5.94 -7.62
N ALA A 74 8.02 -6.81 -7.02
CA ALA A 74 7.68 -7.51 -5.79
C ALA A 74 7.37 -6.53 -4.64
N VAL A 75 8.23 -5.53 -4.45
CA VAL A 75 8.02 -4.49 -3.43
C VAL A 75 6.76 -3.67 -3.71
N ARG A 76 6.59 -3.18 -4.93
CA ARG A 76 5.43 -2.35 -5.28
C ARG A 76 4.11 -3.12 -5.17
N TYR A 77 4.08 -4.38 -5.58
CA TYR A 77 2.92 -5.23 -5.45
C TYR A 77 2.57 -5.46 -3.97
N SER A 78 3.52 -5.84 -3.15
CA SER A 78 3.28 -6.09 -1.73
C SER A 78 2.88 -4.82 -0.97
N LEU A 79 3.45 -3.66 -1.28
CA LEU A 79 2.99 -2.37 -0.76
C LEU A 79 1.54 -2.09 -1.17
N HIS A 80 1.18 -2.33 -2.43
CA HIS A 80 -0.20 -2.20 -2.91
C HIS A 80 -1.17 -3.09 -2.15
N MET A 81 -0.78 -4.35 -1.86
CA MET A 81 -1.60 -5.26 -1.06
C MET A 81 -1.79 -4.74 0.38
N LEU A 82 -0.76 -4.15 0.99
CA LEU A 82 -0.89 -3.52 2.30
C LEU A 82 -1.83 -2.31 2.26
N GLU A 83 -1.72 -1.45 1.26
CA GLU A 83 -2.60 -0.29 1.07
C GLU A 83 -4.07 -0.70 0.91
N LEU A 84 -4.35 -1.77 0.17
CA LEU A 84 -5.70 -2.33 0.04
C LEU A 84 -6.23 -2.92 1.36
N LYS A 85 -5.36 -3.54 2.14
CA LYS A 85 -5.73 -4.17 3.43
C LYS A 85 -6.04 -3.14 4.52
N ALA A 86 -5.35 -2.02 4.52
CA ALA A 86 -5.44 -1.00 5.56
C ALA A 86 -5.38 0.42 4.96
N PRO A 87 -6.37 0.83 4.14
CA PRO A 87 -6.34 2.13 3.48
C PRO A 87 -6.42 3.29 4.48
N GLY A 88 -5.77 4.41 4.17
CA GLY A 88 -5.86 5.63 4.94
C GLY A 88 -4.62 6.52 4.84
N PRO A 89 -4.66 7.76 5.37
CA PRO A 89 -3.58 8.72 5.25
C PRO A 89 -2.64 8.78 6.45
N GLY A 90 -2.84 7.94 7.48
CA GLY A 90 -2.31 8.17 8.83
C GLY A 90 -0.85 7.76 9.04
N VAL A 91 -0.35 6.75 8.31
CA VAL A 91 1.02 6.23 8.44
C VAL A 91 1.64 6.13 7.06
N GLU A 92 2.84 6.64 6.90
CA GLU A 92 3.61 6.47 5.66
C GLU A 92 4.58 5.30 5.80
N VAL A 93 4.49 4.34 4.89
CA VAL A 93 5.42 3.20 4.79
C VAL A 93 6.30 3.40 3.57
N ARG A 94 7.62 3.47 3.78
CA ARG A 94 8.63 3.71 2.76
C ARG A 94 9.53 2.50 2.59
N VAL A 95 9.68 2.05 1.35
CA VAL A 95 10.61 0.99 0.97
C VAL A 95 11.46 1.51 -0.20
N ALA A 96 12.48 2.29 0.14
CA ALA A 96 13.36 2.91 -0.85
C ALA A 96 14.20 1.85 -1.59
N PRO A 97 14.47 2.03 -2.89
CA PRO A 97 14.08 3.17 -3.73
C PRO A 97 12.76 2.96 -4.48
N TRP A 98 11.96 1.93 -4.18
CA TRP A 98 10.92 1.45 -5.07
C TRP A 98 9.51 1.90 -4.77
N GLY A 99 9.19 2.34 -3.55
CA GLY A 99 7.86 2.85 -3.29
C GLY A 99 7.64 3.38 -1.88
N ALA A 100 6.56 4.15 -1.75
CA ALA A 100 5.98 4.57 -0.49
C ALA A 100 4.46 4.57 -0.64
N ILE A 101 3.77 4.24 0.44
CA ILE A 101 2.30 4.25 0.52
C ILE A 101 1.87 4.93 1.83
N LYS A 102 0.59 5.30 1.88
CA LYS A 102 -0.05 5.72 3.13
C LYS A 102 -1.13 4.73 3.50
N ILE A 103 -1.19 4.38 4.77
CA ILE A 103 -2.11 3.38 5.33
C ILE A 103 -2.71 3.88 6.63
N LEU A 104 -3.75 3.19 7.09
CA LEU A 104 -4.48 3.43 8.33
C LEU A 104 -5.15 4.80 8.40
N ASP A 105 -6.26 4.87 9.11
CA ASP A 105 -6.93 6.14 9.39
C ASP A 105 -6.03 7.04 10.26
N GLY A 106 -6.17 8.33 10.06
CA GLY A 106 -5.43 9.30 10.82
C GLY A 106 -5.84 10.72 10.48
N PRO A 107 -5.33 11.73 11.21
CA PRO A 107 -5.57 13.11 10.86
C PRO A 107 -5.12 13.34 9.43
N ALA A 108 -5.97 14.03 8.65
CA ALA A 108 -5.57 14.51 7.33
C ALA A 108 -4.28 15.32 7.52
N SER A 109 -3.25 14.98 6.72
CA SER A 109 -2.02 15.76 6.74
C SER A 109 -2.36 17.22 6.48
N ASP A 110 -1.76 18.13 7.26
CA ASP A 110 -1.78 19.55 6.99
C ASP A 110 -1.49 19.77 5.49
N PRO A 111 -2.29 20.61 4.78
CA PRO A 111 -2.04 20.91 3.36
C PRO A 111 -0.61 21.38 3.07
N HIS A 112 0.10 21.88 4.09
CA HIS A 112 1.49 22.32 4.03
C HIS A 112 2.50 21.24 4.44
N ASN A 113 2.05 20.15 5.07
CA ASN A 113 2.89 19.03 5.48
C ASN A 113 2.35 17.72 4.89
N LEU A 114 2.91 17.32 3.75
CA LEU A 114 2.49 16.12 3.01
C LEU A 114 2.91 14.81 3.70
N THR A 115 3.74 14.87 4.73
CA THR A 115 4.21 13.72 5.48
C THR A 115 3.35 13.54 6.73
N PRO A 116 2.72 12.38 6.96
CA PRO A 116 2.02 12.09 8.20
C PRO A 116 3.01 12.04 9.38
N PRO A 117 2.52 12.20 10.64
CA PRO A 117 3.39 12.17 11.82
C PRO A 117 4.06 10.81 12.03
N ASP A 118 3.45 9.73 11.55
CA ASP A 118 3.95 8.37 11.67
C ASP A 118 4.60 7.92 10.35
N VAL A 119 5.87 7.57 10.40
CA VAL A 119 6.67 7.13 9.24
C VAL A 119 7.44 5.86 9.60
N ILE A 120 7.33 4.87 8.73
CA ILE A 120 8.05 3.59 8.83
C ILE A 120 8.91 3.42 7.59
N GLU A 121 10.19 3.18 7.76
CA GLU A 121 11.15 2.94 6.68
C GLU A 121 11.78 1.56 6.84
N LEU A 122 11.82 0.81 5.74
CA LEU A 122 12.44 -0.51 5.67
C LEU A 122 13.23 -0.65 4.38
N ASP A 123 14.34 -1.40 4.46
CA ASP A 123 15.01 -1.88 3.26
C ASP A 123 14.13 -2.91 2.52
N PRO A 124 14.29 -3.04 1.19
CA PRO A 124 13.47 -3.95 0.39
C PRO A 124 13.44 -5.39 0.86
N ASP A 125 14.59 -5.96 1.24
CA ASP A 125 14.66 -7.35 1.72
C ASP A 125 13.98 -7.51 3.08
N VAL A 126 14.12 -6.54 3.98
CA VAL A 126 13.42 -6.50 5.28
C VAL A 126 11.92 -6.48 5.05
N TRP A 127 11.45 -5.56 4.19
CA TRP A 127 10.04 -5.45 3.84
C TRP A 127 9.48 -6.76 3.27
N LEU A 128 10.16 -7.34 2.28
CA LEU A 128 9.69 -8.57 1.64
C LEU A 128 9.70 -9.78 2.59
N ARG A 129 10.64 -9.85 3.54
CA ARG A 129 10.64 -10.88 4.58
C ARG A 129 9.41 -10.80 5.47
N VAL A 130 9.08 -9.63 6.00
CA VAL A 130 7.90 -9.48 6.87
C VAL A 130 6.59 -9.61 6.08
N ALA A 131 6.54 -9.08 4.85
CA ALA A 131 5.39 -9.19 3.96
C ALA A 131 5.09 -10.64 3.55
N GLY A 132 6.14 -11.42 3.24
CA GLY A 132 6.06 -12.82 2.84
C GLY A 132 6.04 -13.82 3.99
N GLY A 133 6.14 -13.38 5.24
CA GLY A 133 6.14 -14.24 6.42
C GLY A 133 7.41 -15.08 6.61
N ILE A 134 8.53 -14.65 6.03
CA ILE A 134 9.85 -15.26 6.28
C ILE A 134 10.33 -14.92 7.69
N THR A 135 10.17 -13.66 8.10
CA THR A 135 10.40 -13.17 9.46
C THR A 135 9.16 -12.52 10.02
N THR A 136 9.13 -12.31 11.32
CA THR A 136 8.10 -11.52 11.99
C THR A 136 8.55 -10.06 12.15
N TRP A 137 7.57 -9.18 12.37
CA TRP A 137 7.85 -7.77 12.70
C TRP A 137 8.78 -7.64 13.91
N ALA A 138 8.53 -8.45 14.94
CA ALA A 138 9.33 -8.44 16.17
C ALA A 138 10.79 -8.84 15.92
N GLU A 139 11.05 -9.89 15.11
CA GLU A 139 12.40 -10.33 14.77
C GLU A 139 13.20 -9.23 14.05
N GLU A 140 12.58 -8.56 13.06
CA GLU A 140 13.25 -7.49 12.32
C GLU A 140 13.46 -6.23 13.17
N ARG A 141 12.52 -5.93 14.07
CA ARG A 141 12.65 -4.82 15.01
C ARG A 141 13.78 -5.07 16.02
N GLU A 142 13.85 -6.28 16.57
CA GLU A 142 14.93 -6.68 17.49
C GLU A 142 16.30 -6.66 16.80
N ALA A 143 16.35 -7.04 15.52
CA ALA A 143 17.56 -6.94 14.70
C ALA A 143 17.96 -5.49 14.33
N GLY A 144 17.11 -4.49 14.63
CA GLY A 144 17.38 -3.09 14.31
C GLY A 144 17.18 -2.72 12.84
N HIS A 145 16.44 -3.54 12.08
CA HIS A 145 16.23 -3.34 10.64
C HIS A 145 15.03 -2.44 10.30
N ILE A 146 14.23 -2.04 11.30
CA ILE A 146 13.06 -1.20 11.10
C ILE A 146 13.32 0.18 11.70
N SER A 147 13.20 1.22 10.88
CA SER A 147 13.21 2.59 11.34
C SER A 147 11.76 3.10 11.39
N ALA A 148 11.28 3.42 12.57
CA ALA A 148 9.91 3.88 12.77
C ALA A 148 9.87 5.10 13.69
N VAL A 149 9.08 6.10 13.29
CA VAL A 149 8.86 7.35 14.01
C VAL A 149 7.38 7.58 14.13
N GLY A 150 6.91 7.95 15.33
CA GLY A 150 5.51 8.18 15.63
C GLY A 150 4.94 7.18 16.63
N GLU A 151 3.62 7.24 16.85
CA GLU A 151 2.93 6.39 17.82
C GLU A 151 2.48 5.05 17.23
N ARG A 152 2.26 5.01 15.90
CA ARG A 152 1.80 3.82 15.16
C ARG A 152 2.93 3.23 14.36
N ASP A 153 3.87 2.64 15.07
CA ASP A 153 5.13 2.13 14.55
C ASP A 153 5.18 0.59 14.43
N ASP A 154 4.03 -0.08 14.60
CA ASP A 154 3.93 -1.54 14.58
C ASP A 154 2.91 -2.03 13.55
N LEU A 155 3.38 -2.76 12.54
CA LEU A 155 2.55 -3.36 11.50
C LEU A 155 2.31 -4.86 11.71
N SER A 156 2.66 -5.42 12.85
CA SER A 156 2.55 -6.88 13.11
C SER A 156 1.13 -7.42 12.90
N ALA A 157 0.10 -6.64 13.25
CA ALA A 157 -1.30 -7.03 13.06
C ALA A 157 -1.74 -7.09 11.58
N LEU A 158 -0.99 -6.48 10.67
CA LEU A 158 -1.28 -6.42 9.24
C LEU A 158 -0.46 -7.43 8.42
N LEU A 159 0.57 -8.02 9.01
CA LEU A 159 1.55 -8.90 8.36
C LEU A 159 1.47 -10.34 8.92
N PRO A 160 1.80 -11.35 8.12
CA PRO A 160 2.12 -11.29 6.69
C PRO A 160 0.91 -10.95 5.80
N LEU A 161 1.16 -10.71 4.51
CA LEU A 161 0.11 -10.28 3.57
C LEU A 161 -0.69 -11.44 2.96
N GLY A 162 -0.23 -12.66 3.11
CA GLY A 162 -0.85 -13.87 2.57
C GLY A 162 -1.99 -14.42 3.40
#